data_856f7d427745c509e1c1d03f83cfcbda
#
_entry.id   856f7d427745c509e1c1d03f83cfcbda
#
_cell.length_a   1.000
_cell.length_b   1.000
_cell.length_c   1.000
_cell.angle_alpha   90.00
_cell.angle_beta   90.00
_cell.angle_gamma   90.00
#
_symmetry.space_group_name_H-M   'P 1'
#
loop_
_entity.id
_entity.type
_entity.pdbx_description
1 polymer ?
#
loop_
_entity_poly.entity_id
_entity_poly.type
_entity_poly.pdbx_seq_one_letter_code
_entity_poly.pdbx_strand_id
1 'polypeptide(L)'
;NTGKRKGYPEVTGYYIPTLIRWGYRDIATGYADWLISIQKPDGSWYDTDNVSPYIFDTAQILKGLIAIREIYNDKNKIDSAIVMGIDWILSCMTEEGRLITPDMTCWGDDSSTCSELIHMYCLSPIADAGRIFNRTDYTDKAKQILEYYKNNYYDRIMNFSLLSHFYAYVMEALIDMGESDMARAAMDRIAKIQKKSGAVPAYNNVDWVCSTGLFQFALVWFRLGDMEHGLKAFNYACRLQNASGGWFGSYLSEDNCDEQNDYFPGEEISWANKYFLDALYYKNAAEFNGCASEFMDKISKNDERYTFVRDAVAKAGKGSRILDVGCGKGRYIRNLLQDMPFNRYSGADISKNVMKWLDGSNVECREGTLTSIPYNDAAFDVTYTCEALEHAIDIESAIKEMSRVTRPEGYVIVIDKNKASYGALEIGDWEQWPDESYLKSVMEQYCYNVEVKHGLVYENMNCPDLFSAWIGIVR
;
A
#
# COMPACT_ATOMS: atom_id res chain seq x y z
N ASN A 1 -11.89 7.50 17.19
CA ASN A 1 -12.15 6.45 18.17
C ASN A 1 -12.16 7.07 19.57
N THR A 2 -13.28 7.04 20.24
CA THR A 2 -13.49 7.77 21.53
C THR A 2 -12.77 7.14 22.72
N GLY A 3 -11.93 6.11 22.51
CA GLY A 3 -11.27 5.36 23.59
C GLY A 3 -12.19 4.52 24.49
N LYS A 4 -13.49 4.46 24.16
CA LYS A 4 -14.52 3.75 24.95
C LYS A 4 -14.95 2.41 24.37
N ARG A 5 -14.56 2.11 23.10
CA ARG A 5 -14.91 0.83 22.46
C ARG A 5 -13.76 -0.18 22.62
N LYS A 6 -14.11 -1.46 22.73
CA LYS A 6 -13.16 -2.57 22.68
C LYS A 6 -12.41 -2.56 21.35
N GLY A 7 -11.22 -3.15 21.33
CA GLY A 7 -10.48 -3.36 20.08
C GLY A 7 -11.33 -4.15 19.08
N TYR A 8 -11.20 -3.80 17.80
CA TYR A 8 -11.92 -4.46 16.71
C TYR A 8 -10.95 -5.43 15.99
N PRO A 9 -11.02 -6.76 16.23
CA PRO A 9 -10.00 -7.68 15.74
C PRO A 9 -9.84 -7.69 14.21
N GLU A 10 -10.95 -7.78 13.47
CA GLU A 10 -10.99 -7.76 12.02
C GLU A 10 -10.33 -6.49 11.46
N VAL A 11 -10.78 -5.32 11.90
CA VAL A 11 -10.26 -4.01 11.46
C VAL A 11 -8.77 -3.88 11.77
N THR A 12 -8.35 -4.33 12.96
CA THR A 12 -6.93 -4.34 13.35
C THR A 12 -6.12 -5.21 12.40
N GLY A 13 -6.64 -6.37 12.01
CA GLY A 13 -5.97 -7.30 11.11
C GLY A 13 -5.71 -6.69 9.74
N TYR A 14 -6.73 -6.26 9.04
CA TYR A 14 -6.54 -5.72 7.68
C TYR A 14 -5.87 -4.34 7.65
N TYR A 15 -5.74 -3.65 8.80
CA TYR A 15 -4.98 -2.40 8.88
C TYR A 15 -3.46 -2.63 8.85
N ILE A 16 -2.97 -3.79 9.30
CA ILE A 16 -1.54 -4.12 9.35
C ILE A 16 -0.84 -3.94 7.99
N PRO A 17 -1.35 -4.49 6.85
CA PRO A 17 -0.73 -4.30 5.54
C PRO A 17 -0.59 -2.83 5.16
N THR A 18 -1.60 -2.01 5.46
CA THR A 18 -1.60 -0.57 5.22
C THR A 18 -0.51 0.13 6.03
N LEU A 19 -0.43 -0.19 7.33
CA LEU A 19 0.60 0.36 8.22
C LEU A 19 2.02 0.03 7.76
N ILE A 20 2.26 -1.23 7.36
CA ILE A 20 3.56 -1.66 6.84
C ILE A 20 3.91 -0.90 5.57
N ARG A 21 2.97 -0.79 4.65
CA ARG A 21 3.13 -0.11 3.35
C ARG A 21 3.56 1.35 3.51
N TRP A 22 3.12 1.99 4.60
CA TRP A 22 3.43 3.39 4.91
C TRP A 22 4.50 3.57 6.00
N GLY A 23 5.19 2.49 6.44
CA GLY A 23 6.33 2.55 7.36
C GLY A 23 6.00 2.50 8.85
N TYR A 24 4.73 2.34 9.24
CA TYR A 24 4.30 2.26 10.65
C TYR A 24 4.50 0.86 11.25
N ARG A 25 5.72 0.33 11.16
CA ARG A 25 6.08 -1.05 11.53
C ARG A 25 5.84 -1.34 13.00
N ASP A 26 6.17 -0.40 13.90
CA ASP A 26 6.02 -0.59 15.35
C ASP A 26 4.55 -0.75 15.73
N ILE A 27 3.65 0.08 15.13
CA ILE A 27 2.21 -0.03 15.34
C ILE A 27 1.69 -1.35 14.77
N ALA A 28 2.12 -1.72 13.57
CA ALA A 28 1.75 -2.97 12.93
C ALA A 28 2.18 -4.20 13.75
N THR A 29 3.37 -4.16 14.35
CA THR A 29 3.88 -5.22 15.24
C THR A 29 3.04 -5.32 16.51
N GLY A 30 2.72 -4.19 17.15
CA GLY A 30 1.85 -4.18 18.32
C GLY A 30 0.44 -4.71 18.03
N TYR A 31 -0.10 -4.45 16.83
CA TYR A 31 -1.37 -5.01 16.38
C TYR A 31 -1.27 -6.53 16.19
N ALA A 32 -0.20 -7.03 15.57
CA ALA A 32 0.02 -8.47 15.39
C ALA A 32 0.18 -9.19 16.73
N ASP A 33 0.95 -8.63 17.67
CA ASP A 33 1.10 -9.19 19.01
C ASP A 33 -0.23 -9.34 19.72
N TRP A 34 -1.07 -8.29 19.66
CA TRP A 34 -2.38 -8.34 20.26
C TRP A 34 -3.27 -9.40 19.59
N LEU A 35 -3.33 -9.44 18.27
CA LEU A 35 -4.13 -10.41 17.53
C LEU A 35 -3.71 -11.85 17.84
N ILE A 36 -2.41 -12.14 17.86
CA ILE A 36 -1.91 -13.47 18.22
C ILE A 36 -2.29 -13.82 19.68
N SER A 37 -2.30 -12.83 20.58
CA SER A 37 -2.64 -13.05 22.00
C SER A 37 -4.12 -13.41 22.23
N ILE A 38 -5.01 -13.02 21.32
CA ILE A 38 -6.48 -13.28 21.43
C ILE A 38 -6.96 -14.43 20.54
N GLN A 39 -6.07 -15.07 19.76
CA GLN A 39 -6.41 -16.23 18.95
C GLN A 39 -6.97 -17.35 19.83
N LYS A 40 -8.01 -18.02 19.36
CA LYS A 40 -8.61 -19.14 20.08
C LYS A 40 -7.83 -20.43 19.84
N PRO A 41 -7.98 -21.42 20.76
CA PRO A 41 -7.28 -22.71 20.62
C PRO A 41 -7.63 -23.50 19.34
N ASP A 42 -8.80 -23.23 18.74
CA ASP A 42 -9.21 -23.81 17.46
C ASP A 42 -8.64 -23.10 16.23
N GLY A 43 -7.95 -21.98 16.44
CA GLY A 43 -7.34 -21.17 15.38
C GLY A 43 -8.16 -19.94 14.96
N SER A 44 -9.42 -19.83 15.38
CA SER A 44 -10.30 -18.72 15.02
C SER A 44 -10.00 -17.43 15.78
N TRP A 45 -10.57 -16.34 15.27
CA TRP A 45 -10.76 -15.09 16.02
C TRP A 45 -12.23 -14.76 16.12
N TYR A 46 -12.62 -14.28 17.27
CA TYR A 46 -13.99 -13.90 17.56
C TYR A 46 -14.20 -12.40 17.27
N ASP A 47 -15.46 -12.05 17.10
CA ASP A 47 -15.89 -10.65 16.93
C ASP A 47 -15.44 -9.72 18.07
N THR A 48 -15.77 -8.43 17.96
CA THR A 48 -15.43 -7.39 18.93
C THR A 48 -15.95 -7.67 20.36
N ASP A 49 -17.09 -8.33 20.45
CA ASP A 49 -17.72 -8.68 21.74
C ASP A 49 -17.27 -10.05 22.27
N ASN A 50 -16.43 -10.75 21.52
CA ASN A 50 -15.87 -12.05 21.84
C ASN A 50 -16.97 -13.13 22.04
N VAL A 51 -17.98 -13.07 21.16
CA VAL A 51 -19.16 -13.98 21.18
C VAL A 51 -18.98 -15.09 20.14
N SER A 52 -18.72 -14.75 18.89
CA SER A 52 -18.75 -15.70 17.79
C SER A 52 -17.53 -15.58 16.88
N PRO A 53 -17.01 -16.71 16.33
CA PRO A 53 -15.97 -16.68 15.30
C PRO A 53 -16.61 -16.45 13.93
N TYR A 54 -16.02 -15.52 13.16
CA TYR A 54 -16.39 -15.27 11.77
C TYR A 54 -15.27 -15.63 10.82
N ILE A 55 -15.60 -16.31 9.73
CA ILE A 55 -14.66 -16.65 8.65
C ILE A 55 -14.06 -15.37 8.07
N PHE A 56 -14.89 -14.37 7.80
CA PHE A 56 -14.44 -13.10 7.24
C PHE A 56 -13.45 -12.42 8.19
N ASP A 57 -13.80 -12.25 9.46
CA ASP A 57 -12.96 -11.60 10.46
C ASP A 57 -11.61 -12.31 10.62
N THR A 58 -11.65 -13.64 10.75
CA THR A 58 -10.44 -14.49 10.82
C THR A 58 -9.55 -14.30 9.58
N ALA A 59 -10.13 -14.27 8.39
CA ALA A 59 -9.38 -14.07 7.15
C ALA A 59 -8.73 -12.68 7.05
N GLN A 60 -9.40 -11.61 7.51
CA GLN A 60 -8.81 -10.27 7.51
C GLN A 60 -7.64 -10.16 8.48
N ILE A 61 -7.72 -10.83 9.63
CA ILE A 61 -6.61 -10.94 10.57
C ILE A 61 -5.42 -11.67 9.93
N LEU A 62 -5.69 -12.77 9.24
CA LEU A 62 -4.66 -13.54 8.53
C LEU A 62 -3.96 -12.73 7.43
N LYS A 63 -4.67 -11.84 6.69
CA LYS A 63 -4.02 -10.89 5.78
C LYS A 63 -2.96 -10.05 6.49
N GLY A 64 -3.29 -9.56 7.69
CA GLY A 64 -2.37 -8.79 8.51
C GLY A 64 -1.17 -9.59 8.97
N LEU A 65 -1.38 -10.77 9.53
CA LEU A 65 -0.31 -11.64 10.02
C LEU A 65 0.61 -12.10 8.90
N ILE A 66 0.07 -12.43 7.73
CA ILE A 66 0.86 -12.78 6.53
C ILE A 66 1.71 -11.59 6.08
N ALA A 67 1.14 -10.40 6.03
CA ALA A 67 1.86 -9.20 5.58
C ALA A 67 3.04 -8.83 6.49
N ILE A 68 2.88 -8.97 7.82
CA ILE A 68 3.94 -8.61 8.77
C ILE A 68 4.95 -9.75 8.98
N ARG A 69 4.66 -10.95 8.51
CA ARG A 69 5.45 -12.15 8.77
C ARG A 69 6.96 -11.97 8.58
N GLU A 70 7.37 -11.28 7.51
CA GLU A 70 8.80 -11.15 7.18
C GLU A 70 9.57 -10.27 8.18
N ILE A 71 8.90 -9.34 8.83
CA ILE A 71 9.51 -8.43 9.81
C ILE A 71 9.19 -8.80 11.27
N TYR A 72 8.34 -9.80 11.50
CA TYR A 72 7.98 -10.25 12.83
C TYR A 72 9.07 -11.10 13.46
N ASN A 73 9.43 -10.80 14.73
CA ASN A 73 10.61 -11.41 15.38
C ASN A 73 10.48 -12.91 15.62
N ASP A 74 9.32 -13.37 16.11
CA ASP A 74 9.07 -14.78 16.41
C ASP A 74 8.37 -15.46 15.24
N LYS A 75 9.16 -15.95 14.27
CA LYS A 75 8.66 -16.63 13.08
C LYS A 75 7.81 -17.86 13.41
N ASN A 76 8.21 -18.65 14.41
CA ASN A 76 7.47 -19.85 14.76
C ASN A 76 6.08 -19.52 15.32
N LYS A 77 6.00 -18.49 16.15
CA LYS A 77 4.74 -18.05 16.76
C LYS A 77 3.76 -17.53 15.70
N ILE A 78 4.22 -16.68 14.80
CA ILE A 78 3.34 -16.11 13.76
C ILE A 78 2.96 -17.18 12.72
N ASP A 79 3.89 -18.05 12.32
CA ASP A 79 3.63 -19.14 11.38
C ASP A 79 2.58 -20.11 11.94
N SER A 80 2.70 -20.46 13.22
CA SER A 80 1.70 -21.31 13.90
C SER A 80 0.32 -20.62 13.92
N ALA A 81 0.26 -19.32 14.24
CA ALA A 81 -0.99 -18.59 14.26
C ALA A 81 -1.66 -18.54 12.88
N ILE A 82 -0.87 -18.30 11.81
CA ILE A 82 -1.37 -18.29 10.44
C ILE A 82 -1.91 -19.67 10.06
N VAL A 83 -1.15 -20.74 10.25
CA VAL A 83 -1.55 -22.10 9.87
C VAL A 83 -2.83 -22.52 10.60
N MET A 84 -2.90 -22.31 11.92
CA MET A 84 -4.09 -22.62 12.70
C MET A 84 -5.34 -21.86 12.19
N GLY A 85 -5.21 -20.58 11.86
CA GLY A 85 -6.32 -19.77 11.35
C GLY A 85 -6.78 -20.22 9.96
N ILE A 86 -5.84 -20.55 9.05
CA ILE A 86 -6.18 -21.10 7.73
C ILE A 86 -6.87 -22.46 7.87
N ASP A 87 -6.35 -23.36 8.71
CA ASP A 87 -6.94 -24.67 8.93
C ASP A 87 -8.37 -24.54 9.50
N TRP A 88 -8.59 -23.57 10.40
CA TRP A 88 -9.94 -23.29 10.91
C TRP A 88 -10.90 -22.81 9.81
N ILE A 89 -10.48 -21.86 8.95
CA ILE A 89 -11.32 -21.40 7.82
C ILE A 89 -11.67 -22.59 6.92
N LEU A 90 -10.69 -23.43 6.59
CA LEU A 90 -10.89 -24.57 5.71
C LEU A 90 -11.75 -25.67 6.36
N SER A 91 -11.80 -25.77 7.69
CA SER A 91 -12.71 -26.66 8.40
C SER A 91 -14.17 -26.21 8.27
N CYS A 92 -14.43 -24.94 7.95
CA CYS A 92 -15.75 -24.38 7.69
C CYS A 92 -16.18 -24.48 6.21
N MET A 93 -15.39 -25.15 5.37
CA MET A 93 -15.64 -25.31 3.94
C MET A 93 -16.44 -26.59 3.66
N THR A 94 -17.47 -26.48 2.83
CA THR A 94 -18.19 -27.68 2.31
C THR A 94 -17.41 -28.40 1.22
N GLU A 95 -17.83 -29.61 0.88
CA GLU A 95 -17.21 -30.39 -0.21
C GLU A 95 -17.24 -29.66 -1.55
N GLU A 96 -18.30 -28.85 -1.81
CA GLU A 96 -18.45 -28.09 -3.05
C GLU A 96 -17.63 -26.80 -3.06
N GLY A 97 -17.09 -26.34 -1.93
CA GLY A 97 -16.27 -25.12 -1.82
C GLY A 97 -16.99 -23.93 -1.19
N ARG A 98 -18.21 -24.10 -0.65
CA ARG A 98 -18.88 -23.03 0.09
C ARG A 98 -18.26 -22.86 1.46
N LEU A 99 -18.06 -21.61 1.89
CA LEU A 99 -17.66 -21.27 3.25
C LEU A 99 -18.92 -20.99 4.10
N ILE A 100 -19.05 -21.64 5.24
CA ILE A 100 -20.18 -21.48 6.16
C ILE A 100 -19.67 -21.06 7.52
N THR A 101 -19.92 -19.81 7.90
CA THR A 101 -19.61 -19.32 9.26
C THR A 101 -20.47 -20.08 10.28
N PRO A 102 -19.87 -20.68 11.32
CA PRO A 102 -20.57 -21.56 12.25
C PRO A 102 -21.68 -20.86 13.04
N ASP A 103 -21.51 -19.58 13.36
CA ASP A 103 -22.46 -18.79 14.12
C ASP A 103 -22.56 -17.37 13.54
N MET A 104 -23.78 -16.95 13.22
CA MET A 104 -24.10 -15.66 12.59
C MET A 104 -24.78 -14.67 13.54
N THR A 105 -24.87 -15.00 14.83
CA THR A 105 -25.66 -14.26 15.82
C THR A 105 -25.36 -12.76 15.86
N CYS A 106 -24.08 -12.36 15.74
CA CYS A 106 -23.69 -10.95 15.81
C CYS A 106 -23.96 -10.18 14.50
N TRP A 107 -24.14 -10.88 13.37
CA TRP A 107 -24.40 -10.25 12.06
C TRP A 107 -25.89 -10.11 11.76
N GLY A 108 -26.75 -10.67 12.61
CA GLY A 108 -28.18 -10.71 12.42
C GLY A 108 -28.65 -11.79 11.43
N ASP A 109 -29.94 -12.08 11.47
CA ASP A 109 -30.55 -13.20 10.72
C ASP A 109 -30.53 -13.00 9.19
N ASP A 110 -30.43 -11.74 8.72
CA ASP A 110 -30.52 -11.40 7.29
C ASP A 110 -29.16 -11.15 6.63
N SER A 111 -28.09 -11.46 7.32
CA SER A 111 -26.72 -11.33 6.82
C SER A 111 -26.35 -12.38 5.76
N SER A 112 -27.19 -13.41 5.57
CA SER A 112 -26.93 -14.54 4.67
C SER A 112 -26.51 -14.11 3.26
N THR A 113 -27.12 -13.07 2.71
CA THR A 113 -26.83 -12.61 1.36
C THR A 113 -25.56 -11.74 1.27
N CYS A 114 -25.26 -10.97 2.30
CA CYS A 114 -24.03 -10.16 2.36
C CYS A 114 -22.85 -11.05 2.71
N SER A 115 -22.94 -11.82 3.76
CA SER A 115 -21.87 -12.68 4.26
C SER A 115 -21.42 -13.75 3.27
N GLU A 116 -22.31 -14.25 2.42
CA GLU A 116 -21.93 -15.23 1.40
C GLU A 116 -20.89 -14.67 0.43
N LEU A 117 -21.16 -13.53 -0.22
CA LEU A 117 -20.26 -13.00 -1.24
C LEU A 117 -18.96 -12.43 -0.68
N ILE A 118 -18.98 -11.83 0.51
CA ILE A 118 -17.75 -11.29 1.12
C ILE A 118 -16.75 -12.39 1.49
N HIS A 119 -17.17 -13.67 1.59
CA HIS A 119 -16.24 -14.79 1.73
C HIS A 119 -15.24 -14.88 0.58
N MET A 120 -15.51 -14.33 -0.60
CA MET A 120 -14.51 -14.23 -1.66
C MET A 120 -13.27 -13.43 -1.21
N TYR A 121 -13.45 -12.43 -0.33
CA TYR A 121 -12.32 -11.65 0.20
C TYR A 121 -11.44 -12.45 1.19
N CYS A 122 -11.86 -13.67 1.55
CA CYS A 122 -11.06 -14.61 2.36
C CYS A 122 -10.06 -15.42 1.54
N LEU A 123 -10.10 -15.36 0.21
CA LEU A 123 -9.32 -16.23 -0.68
C LEU A 123 -7.83 -15.89 -0.69
N SER A 124 -7.49 -14.60 -0.71
CA SER A 124 -6.09 -14.18 -0.82
C SER A 124 -5.23 -14.68 0.35
N PRO A 125 -5.62 -14.60 1.63
CA PRO A 125 -4.79 -15.13 2.71
C PRO A 125 -4.63 -16.66 2.66
N ILE A 126 -5.64 -17.41 2.18
CA ILE A 126 -5.53 -18.86 2.01
C ILE A 126 -4.50 -19.18 0.91
N ALA A 127 -4.60 -18.51 -0.23
CA ALA A 127 -3.67 -18.70 -1.35
C ALA A 127 -2.25 -18.27 -1.01
N ASP A 128 -2.09 -17.14 -0.30
CA ASP A 128 -0.79 -16.62 0.15
C ASP A 128 -0.12 -17.58 1.15
N ALA A 129 -0.86 -18.07 2.13
CA ALA A 129 -0.36 -19.08 3.06
C ALA A 129 0.08 -20.34 2.30
N GLY A 130 -0.69 -20.78 1.29
CA GLY A 130 -0.31 -21.89 0.43
C GLY A 130 1.03 -21.70 -0.26
N ARG A 131 1.31 -20.51 -0.77
CA ARG A 131 2.61 -20.16 -1.39
C ARG A 131 3.74 -20.08 -0.36
N ILE A 132 3.51 -19.43 0.77
CA ILE A 132 4.52 -19.20 1.81
C ILE A 132 4.96 -20.49 2.46
N PHE A 133 4.02 -21.39 2.76
CA PHE A 133 4.30 -22.66 3.46
C PHE A 133 4.45 -23.85 2.53
N ASN A 134 4.45 -23.63 1.19
CA ASN A 134 4.48 -24.69 0.17
C ASN A 134 3.34 -25.74 0.36
N ARG A 135 2.15 -25.26 0.76
CA ARG A 135 0.93 -26.03 0.98
C ARG A 135 0.04 -25.92 -0.26
N THR A 136 0.23 -26.85 -1.23
CA THR A 136 -0.57 -26.87 -2.46
C THR A 136 -2.05 -27.12 -2.17
N ASP A 137 -2.38 -27.86 -1.13
CA ASP A 137 -3.74 -28.08 -0.66
C ASP A 137 -4.47 -26.78 -0.32
N TYR A 138 -3.79 -25.77 0.27
CA TYR A 138 -4.37 -24.46 0.53
C TYR A 138 -4.67 -23.71 -0.77
N THR A 139 -3.74 -23.72 -1.72
CA THR A 139 -3.95 -23.05 -3.02
C THR A 139 -5.07 -23.70 -3.83
N ASP A 140 -5.19 -25.03 -3.77
CA ASP A 140 -6.24 -25.77 -4.46
C ASP A 140 -7.61 -25.51 -3.83
N LYS A 141 -7.66 -25.44 -2.49
CA LYS A 141 -8.89 -25.06 -1.76
C LYS A 141 -9.33 -23.64 -2.07
N ALA A 142 -8.41 -22.67 -2.10
CA ALA A 142 -8.72 -21.30 -2.49
C ALA A 142 -9.34 -21.22 -3.90
N LYS A 143 -8.82 -21.99 -4.86
CA LYS A 143 -9.38 -22.10 -6.22
C LYS A 143 -10.77 -22.75 -6.20
N GLN A 144 -10.95 -23.82 -5.43
CA GLN A 144 -12.23 -24.52 -5.31
C GLN A 144 -13.31 -23.57 -4.76
N ILE A 145 -12.98 -22.78 -3.73
CA ILE A 145 -13.88 -21.76 -3.17
C ILE A 145 -14.21 -20.69 -4.22
N LEU A 146 -13.21 -20.18 -4.95
CA LEU A 146 -13.43 -19.19 -6.01
C LEU A 146 -14.43 -19.73 -7.06
N GLU A 147 -14.21 -20.95 -7.56
CA GLU A 147 -15.10 -21.55 -8.56
C GLU A 147 -16.51 -21.77 -8.03
N TYR A 148 -16.67 -22.15 -6.75
CA TYR A 148 -17.99 -22.25 -6.13
C TYR A 148 -18.73 -20.90 -6.21
N TYR A 149 -18.12 -19.81 -5.78
CA TYR A 149 -18.77 -18.48 -5.80
C TYR A 149 -18.99 -17.96 -7.21
N LYS A 150 -18.09 -18.17 -8.14
CA LYS A 150 -18.27 -17.82 -9.56
C LYS A 150 -19.46 -18.56 -10.18
N ASN A 151 -19.60 -19.84 -9.90
CA ASN A 151 -20.67 -20.65 -10.48
C ASN A 151 -22.05 -20.39 -9.85
N ASN A 152 -22.12 -20.14 -8.55
CA ASN A 152 -23.39 -20.03 -7.83
C ASN A 152 -23.87 -18.58 -7.67
N TYR A 153 -22.96 -17.59 -7.78
CA TYR A 153 -23.25 -16.17 -7.53
C TYR A 153 -22.83 -15.26 -8.69
N TYR A 154 -22.65 -15.79 -9.89
CA TYR A 154 -22.19 -15.05 -11.06
C TYR A 154 -22.95 -13.74 -11.28
N ASP A 155 -24.28 -13.79 -11.30
CA ASP A 155 -25.11 -12.61 -11.53
C ASP A 155 -24.93 -11.54 -10.45
N ARG A 156 -24.74 -11.95 -9.20
CA ARG A 156 -24.51 -11.04 -8.07
C ARG A 156 -23.10 -10.43 -8.09
N ILE A 157 -22.11 -11.20 -8.55
CA ILE A 157 -20.74 -10.71 -8.76
C ILE A 157 -20.71 -9.69 -9.91
N MET A 158 -21.43 -9.98 -11.00
CA MET A 158 -21.42 -9.12 -12.19
C MET A 158 -22.33 -7.90 -12.08
N ASN A 159 -23.24 -7.84 -11.13
CA ASN A 159 -24.14 -6.71 -10.93
C ASN A 159 -23.93 -6.13 -9.53
N PHE A 160 -23.98 -4.81 -9.41
CA PHE A 160 -23.84 -4.10 -8.15
C PHE A 160 -24.92 -4.50 -7.14
N SER A 161 -24.69 -5.54 -6.38
CA SER A 161 -25.69 -6.28 -5.58
C SER A 161 -25.55 -6.08 -4.07
N LEU A 162 -24.51 -5.41 -3.60
CA LEU A 162 -24.19 -5.17 -2.20
C LEU A 162 -23.95 -3.70 -1.95
N LEU A 163 -23.83 -3.30 -0.66
CA LEU A 163 -23.23 -2.02 -0.28
C LEU A 163 -21.88 -1.87 -1.01
N SER A 164 -21.60 -0.71 -1.56
CA SER A 164 -20.37 -0.43 -2.34
C SER A 164 -19.09 -0.92 -1.64
N HIS A 165 -19.00 -0.76 -0.32
CA HIS A 165 -17.91 -1.28 0.51
C HIS A 165 -17.77 -2.81 0.40
N PHE A 166 -18.86 -3.54 0.56
CA PHE A 166 -18.85 -5.01 0.50
C PHE A 166 -18.70 -5.53 -0.93
N TYR A 167 -19.28 -4.82 -1.90
CA TYR A 167 -19.10 -5.15 -3.30
C TYR A 167 -17.65 -4.98 -3.77
N ALA A 168 -16.98 -3.96 -3.27
CA ALA A 168 -15.57 -3.74 -3.57
C ALA A 168 -14.66 -4.86 -3.02
N TYR A 169 -15.00 -5.47 -1.90
CA TYR A 169 -14.28 -6.67 -1.42
C TYR A 169 -14.28 -7.80 -2.45
N VAL A 170 -15.42 -7.99 -3.13
CA VAL A 170 -15.53 -9.02 -4.19
C VAL A 170 -14.65 -8.66 -5.39
N MET A 171 -14.59 -7.40 -5.78
CA MET A 171 -13.74 -6.93 -6.88
C MET A 171 -12.25 -7.05 -6.54
N GLU A 172 -11.85 -6.70 -5.32
CA GLU A 172 -10.48 -6.89 -4.85
C GLU A 172 -10.10 -8.37 -4.85
N ALA A 173 -10.98 -9.23 -4.36
CA ALA A 173 -10.77 -10.69 -4.34
C ALA A 173 -10.58 -11.28 -5.74
N LEU A 174 -11.38 -10.85 -6.72
CA LEU A 174 -11.20 -11.26 -8.12
C LEU A 174 -9.81 -10.90 -8.64
N ILE A 175 -9.35 -9.68 -8.39
CA ILE A 175 -8.01 -9.25 -8.80
C ILE A 175 -6.92 -10.06 -8.08
N ASP A 176 -7.06 -10.29 -6.78
CA ASP A 176 -6.11 -11.05 -5.96
C ASP A 176 -5.97 -12.51 -6.43
N MET A 177 -7.06 -13.06 -6.96
CA MET A 177 -7.12 -14.42 -7.46
C MET A 177 -6.81 -14.55 -8.97
N GLY A 178 -6.46 -13.44 -9.63
CA GLY A 178 -6.08 -13.43 -11.05
C GLY A 178 -7.24 -13.27 -12.04
N GLU A 179 -8.47 -13.02 -11.55
CA GLU A 179 -9.68 -12.82 -12.35
C GLU A 179 -9.91 -11.35 -12.73
N SER A 180 -8.85 -10.65 -13.11
CA SER A 180 -8.89 -9.20 -13.40
C SER A 180 -9.85 -8.83 -14.52
N ASP A 181 -10.05 -9.70 -15.52
CA ASP A 181 -10.99 -9.44 -16.63
C ASP A 181 -12.44 -9.46 -16.13
N MET A 182 -12.77 -10.36 -15.20
CA MET A 182 -14.10 -10.42 -14.59
C MET A 182 -14.33 -9.19 -13.71
N ALA A 183 -13.35 -8.81 -12.90
CA ALA A 183 -13.40 -7.58 -12.09
C ALA A 183 -13.59 -6.34 -12.98
N ARG A 184 -12.87 -6.23 -14.09
CA ARG A 184 -13.00 -5.13 -15.05
C ARG A 184 -14.41 -5.06 -15.63
N ALA A 185 -14.93 -6.17 -16.11
CA ALA A 185 -16.27 -6.22 -16.70
C ALA A 185 -17.37 -5.83 -15.69
N ALA A 186 -17.20 -6.14 -14.41
CA ALA A 186 -18.10 -5.70 -13.34
C ALA A 186 -17.94 -4.20 -13.05
N MET A 187 -16.69 -3.72 -12.94
CA MET A 187 -16.39 -2.30 -12.70
C MET A 187 -16.80 -1.38 -13.85
N ASP A 188 -16.79 -1.86 -15.10
CA ASP A 188 -17.34 -1.12 -16.27
C ASP A 188 -18.85 -0.82 -16.11
N ARG A 189 -19.58 -1.64 -15.35
CA ARG A 189 -20.99 -1.37 -15.02
C ARG A 189 -21.11 -0.30 -13.93
N ILE A 190 -20.21 -0.31 -12.95
CA ILE A 190 -20.13 0.74 -11.91
C ILE A 190 -19.75 2.08 -12.55
N ALA A 191 -18.83 2.10 -13.51
CA ALA A 191 -18.43 3.29 -14.25
C ALA A 191 -19.63 3.99 -14.94
N LYS A 192 -20.62 3.22 -15.42
CA LYS A 192 -21.84 3.78 -16.06
C LYS A 192 -22.77 4.52 -15.09
N ILE A 193 -22.72 4.20 -13.81
CA ILE A 193 -23.53 4.86 -12.77
C ILE A 193 -22.73 5.89 -11.97
N GLN A 194 -21.41 5.99 -12.20
CA GLN A 194 -20.60 7.05 -11.59
C GLN A 194 -21.09 8.42 -12.06
N LYS A 195 -21.41 9.29 -11.11
CA LYS A 195 -21.86 10.67 -11.39
C LYS A 195 -20.71 11.51 -11.93
N LYS A 196 -21.03 12.61 -12.62
CA LYS A 196 -20.02 13.57 -13.12
C LYS A 196 -19.15 14.16 -12.01
N SER A 197 -19.71 14.30 -10.81
CA SER A 197 -18.97 14.71 -9.60
C SER A 197 -17.89 13.75 -9.16
N GLY A 198 -17.95 12.49 -9.61
CA GLY A 198 -17.13 11.37 -9.17
C GLY A 198 -17.81 10.45 -8.15
N ALA A 199 -18.99 10.85 -7.63
CA ALA A 199 -19.74 10.02 -6.70
C ALA A 199 -20.15 8.69 -7.33
N VAL A 200 -20.07 7.62 -6.54
CA VAL A 200 -20.71 6.33 -6.83
C VAL A 200 -21.68 6.04 -5.70
N PRO A 201 -22.95 5.76 -6.00
CA PRO A 201 -23.94 5.45 -4.97
C PRO A 201 -23.54 4.28 -4.08
N ALA A 202 -24.01 4.26 -2.85
CA ALA A 202 -23.73 3.18 -1.90
C ALA A 202 -24.38 1.85 -2.30
N TYR A 203 -25.55 1.92 -2.96
CA TYR A 203 -26.25 0.82 -3.61
C TYR A 203 -26.76 1.25 -4.98
N ASN A 204 -27.20 0.32 -5.81
CA ASN A 204 -27.70 0.62 -7.16
C ASN A 204 -29.01 1.42 -7.20
N ASN A 205 -29.69 1.58 -6.08
CA ASN A 205 -31.04 2.17 -5.96
C ASN A 205 -31.10 3.35 -4.98
N VAL A 206 -29.97 3.89 -4.58
CA VAL A 206 -29.86 5.05 -3.67
C VAL A 206 -28.99 6.15 -4.28
N ASP A 207 -29.03 7.35 -3.70
CA ASP A 207 -28.19 8.47 -4.09
C ASP A 207 -27.06 8.77 -3.09
N TRP A 208 -27.22 8.38 -1.83
CA TRP A 208 -26.17 8.56 -0.82
C TRP A 208 -24.93 7.72 -1.10
N VAL A 209 -23.80 8.11 -0.53
CA VAL A 209 -22.50 7.48 -0.78
C VAL A 209 -21.90 6.89 0.48
N CYS A 210 -21.21 5.76 0.33
CA CYS A 210 -20.35 5.18 1.36
C CYS A 210 -18.91 5.61 1.13
N SER A 211 -18.30 6.31 2.09
CA SER A 211 -16.93 6.81 1.97
C SER A 211 -15.91 5.70 1.72
N THR A 212 -16.03 4.60 2.47
CA THR A 212 -15.17 3.43 2.30
C THR A 212 -15.31 2.82 0.91
N GLY A 213 -16.55 2.65 0.45
CA GLY A 213 -16.82 2.12 -0.89
C GLY A 213 -16.24 2.97 -2.01
N LEU A 214 -16.28 4.30 -1.87
CA LEU A 214 -15.68 5.23 -2.83
C LEU A 214 -14.16 5.03 -2.94
N PHE A 215 -13.44 4.95 -1.80
CA PHE A 215 -12.00 4.72 -1.80
C PHE A 215 -11.65 3.32 -2.33
N GLN A 216 -12.45 2.30 -2.02
CA GLN A 216 -12.20 0.96 -2.52
C GLN A 216 -12.47 0.86 -4.02
N PHE A 217 -13.54 1.45 -4.55
CA PHE A 217 -13.74 1.49 -6.01
C PHE A 217 -12.60 2.23 -6.71
N ALA A 218 -12.13 3.35 -6.14
CA ALA A 218 -10.95 4.03 -6.65
C ALA A 218 -9.74 3.11 -6.68
N LEU A 219 -9.47 2.41 -5.57
CA LEU A 219 -8.39 1.42 -5.46
C LEU A 219 -8.51 0.32 -6.52
N VAL A 220 -9.70 -0.25 -6.72
CA VAL A 220 -9.96 -1.28 -7.73
C VAL A 220 -9.69 -0.75 -9.13
N TRP A 221 -10.20 0.44 -9.48
CA TRP A 221 -9.93 1.07 -10.77
C TRP A 221 -8.43 1.33 -10.99
N PHE A 222 -7.70 1.84 -9.98
CA PHE A 222 -6.24 2.03 -10.07
C PHE A 222 -5.51 0.71 -10.33
N ARG A 223 -5.89 -0.37 -9.61
CA ARG A 223 -5.33 -1.71 -9.83
C ARG A 223 -5.63 -2.27 -11.23
N LEU A 224 -6.75 -1.90 -11.81
CA LEU A 224 -7.15 -2.25 -13.17
C LEU A 224 -6.56 -1.31 -14.24
N GLY A 225 -5.89 -0.22 -13.85
CA GLY A 225 -5.30 0.76 -14.76
C GLY A 225 -6.30 1.79 -15.31
N ASP A 226 -7.49 1.87 -14.73
CA ASP A 226 -8.50 2.90 -15.07
C ASP A 226 -8.31 4.13 -14.19
N MET A 227 -7.41 5.02 -14.63
CA MET A 227 -7.10 6.25 -13.90
C MET A 227 -8.28 7.24 -13.90
N GLU A 228 -9.07 7.29 -14.97
CA GLU A 228 -10.13 8.29 -15.09
C GLU A 228 -11.21 8.11 -14.03
N HIS A 229 -11.80 6.91 -13.94
CA HIS A 229 -12.85 6.62 -12.96
C HIS A 229 -12.29 6.58 -11.54
N GLY A 230 -11.08 6.02 -11.38
CA GLY A 230 -10.39 5.98 -10.09
C GLY A 230 -10.16 7.37 -9.50
N LEU A 231 -9.60 8.30 -10.27
CA LEU A 231 -9.36 9.69 -9.82
C LEU A 231 -10.66 10.43 -9.50
N LYS A 232 -11.71 10.26 -10.32
CA LYS A 232 -13.02 10.88 -10.04
C LYS A 232 -13.56 10.43 -8.68
N ALA A 233 -13.58 9.12 -8.40
CA ALA A 233 -14.06 8.57 -7.13
C ALA A 233 -13.17 9.00 -5.95
N PHE A 234 -11.85 8.90 -6.09
CA PHE A 234 -10.89 9.30 -5.07
C PHE A 234 -11.02 10.77 -4.70
N ASN A 235 -11.00 11.66 -5.69
CA ASN A 235 -11.10 13.10 -5.46
C ASN A 235 -12.47 13.50 -4.88
N TYR A 236 -13.54 12.81 -5.27
CA TYR A 236 -14.85 13.05 -4.65
C TYR A 236 -14.83 12.66 -3.17
N ALA A 237 -14.30 11.46 -2.84
CA ALA A 237 -14.20 11.01 -1.46
C ALA A 237 -13.29 11.91 -0.60
N CYS A 238 -12.17 12.42 -1.16
CA CYS A 238 -11.30 13.37 -0.47
C CYS A 238 -12.03 14.68 -0.07
N ARG A 239 -12.94 15.19 -0.92
CA ARG A 239 -13.74 16.40 -0.59
C ARG A 239 -14.71 16.19 0.57
N LEU A 240 -15.03 14.95 0.90
CA LEU A 240 -15.90 14.60 2.04
C LEU A 240 -15.15 14.51 3.38
N GLN A 241 -13.83 14.75 3.38
CA GLN A 241 -13.04 14.68 4.59
C GLN A 241 -13.52 15.66 5.65
N ASN A 242 -13.74 15.18 6.87
CA ASN A 242 -14.11 16.00 7.99
C ASN A 242 -12.92 16.84 8.50
N ALA A 243 -13.20 17.90 9.27
CA ALA A 243 -12.17 18.75 9.86
C ALA A 243 -11.21 17.99 10.81
N SER A 244 -11.63 16.84 11.35
CA SER A 244 -10.80 15.93 12.16
C SER A 244 -9.74 15.17 11.35
N GLY A 245 -9.86 15.16 10.00
CA GLY A 245 -9.07 14.31 9.10
C GLY A 245 -9.67 12.93 8.84
N GLY A 246 -10.81 12.60 9.46
CA GLY A 246 -11.54 11.35 9.25
C GLY A 246 -12.68 11.47 8.24
N TRP A 247 -13.40 10.36 8.04
CA TRP A 247 -14.61 10.29 7.23
C TRP A 247 -15.73 9.60 8.01
N PHE A 248 -16.95 10.12 7.89
CA PHE A 248 -18.14 9.36 8.28
C PHE A 248 -18.30 8.14 7.37
N GLY A 249 -19.02 7.13 7.84
CA GLY A 249 -19.27 5.93 7.03
C GLY A 249 -20.08 6.25 5.77
N SER A 250 -21.01 7.18 5.86
CA SER A 250 -21.85 7.61 4.74
C SER A 250 -22.13 9.11 4.74
N TYR A 251 -22.43 9.63 3.55
CA TYR A 251 -22.82 11.02 3.30
C TYR A 251 -24.01 11.07 2.36
N LEU A 252 -24.94 12.01 2.62
CA LEU A 252 -26.03 12.27 1.70
C LEU A 252 -25.52 12.89 0.40
N SER A 253 -26.18 12.62 -0.70
CA SER A 253 -25.93 13.28 -1.97
C SER A 253 -26.44 14.71 -1.94
N GLU A 254 -25.71 15.63 -2.57
CA GLU A 254 -26.19 17.01 -2.78
C GLU A 254 -27.48 17.05 -3.60
N ASP A 255 -27.70 16.05 -4.45
CA ASP A 255 -28.88 15.93 -5.31
C ASP A 255 -30.12 15.41 -4.57
N ASN A 256 -29.96 14.78 -3.39
CA ASN A 256 -31.04 14.15 -2.62
C ASN A 256 -30.74 14.20 -1.11
N CYS A 257 -31.00 15.35 -0.50
CA CYS A 257 -30.72 15.57 0.93
C CYS A 257 -31.81 14.97 1.87
N ASP A 258 -32.95 14.53 1.32
CA ASP A 258 -34.06 13.95 2.10
C ASP A 258 -33.95 12.41 2.22
N GLU A 259 -32.99 11.79 1.54
CA GLU A 259 -32.74 10.36 1.62
C GLU A 259 -32.16 9.97 2.99
N GLN A 260 -32.44 8.77 3.46
CA GLN A 260 -31.82 8.22 4.67
C GLN A 260 -30.64 7.35 4.28
N ASN A 261 -29.47 7.65 4.85
CA ASN A 261 -28.29 6.80 4.79
C ASN A 261 -28.19 5.95 6.07
N ASP A 262 -27.79 4.69 5.95
CA ASP A 262 -27.81 3.70 7.04
C ASP A 262 -26.44 3.20 7.49
N TYR A 263 -25.36 3.57 6.77
CA TYR A 263 -24.01 3.08 7.07
C TYR A 263 -23.20 4.10 7.88
N PHE A 264 -23.24 4.02 9.20
CA PHE A 264 -22.51 4.91 10.13
C PHE A 264 -22.64 6.41 9.79
N PRO A 265 -23.88 6.93 9.65
CA PRO A 265 -24.08 8.36 9.40
C PRO A 265 -23.62 9.19 10.59
N GLY A 266 -22.75 10.17 10.38
CA GLY A 266 -22.21 11.03 11.44
C GLY A 266 -21.19 10.36 12.39
N GLU A 267 -20.79 9.11 12.13
CA GLU A 267 -19.73 8.44 12.88
C GLU A 267 -18.47 8.26 12.01
N GLU A 268 -17.32 8.74 12.48
CA GLU A 268 -16.04 8.52 11.83
C GLU A 268 -15.57 7.09 12.03
N ILE A 269 -15.22 6.43 10.92
CA ILE A 269 -14.83 5.03 10.89
C ILE A 269 -13.38 4.87 10.45
N SER A 270 -12.60 4.11 11.21
CA SER A 270 -11.16 3.96 10.95
C SER A 270 -10.86 3.25 9.62
N TRP A 271 -11.76 2.38 9.14
CA TRP A 271 -11.57 1.69 7.87
C TRP A 271 -11.78 2.60 6.65
N ALA A 272 -12.48 3.74 6.76
CA ALA A 272 -12.47 4.74 5.71
C ALA A 272 -11.06 5.34 5.54
N ASN A 273 -10.38 5.68 6.66
CA ASN A 273 -9.00 6.14 6.63
C ASN A 273 -8.04 5.07 6.07
N LYS A 274 -8.25 3.80 6.44
CA LYS A 274 -7.46 2.68 5.90
C LYS A 274 -7.58 2.60 4.38
N TYR A 275 -8.81 2.63 3.85
CA TYR A 275 -9.02 2.53 2.40
C TYR A 275 -8.62 3.80 1.64
N PHE A 276 -8.67 4.97 2.27
CA PHE A 276 -8.02 6.17 1.74
C PHE A 276 -6.51 5.93 1.52
N LEU A 277 -5.80 5.44 2.54
CA LEU A 277 -4.36 5.18 2.47
C LEU A 277 -4.02 4.11 1.42
N ASP A 278 -4.82 3.06 1.31
CA ASP A 278 -4.62 2.03 0.29
C ASP A 278 -4.92 2.58 -1.12
N ALA A 279 -5.99 3.33 -1.29
CA ALA A 279 -6.30 3.96 -2.58
C ALA A 279 -5.20 4.95 -3.00
N LEU A 280 -4.65 5.72 -2.06
CA LEU A 280 -3.52 6.62 -2.31
C LEU A 280 -2.28 5.86 -2.80
N TYR A 281 -1.96 4.72 -2.17
CA TYR A 281 -0.86 3.86 -2.62
C TYR A 281 -1.05 3.40 -4.06
N TYR A 282 -2.21 2.83 -4.37
CA TYR A 282 -2.48 2.31 -5.71
C TYR A 282 -2.63 3.43 -6.75
N LYS A 283 -3.13 4.62 -6.36
CA LYS A 283 -3.12 5.82 -7.18
C LYS A 283 -1.69 6.17 -7.61
N ASN A 284 -0.79 6.34 -6.65
CA ASN A 284 0.60 6.69 -6.93
C ASN A 284 1.29 5.61 -7.77
N ALA A 285 1.11 4.34 -7.43
CA ALA A 285 1.66 3.24 -8.23
C ALA A 285 1.13 3.23 -9.67
N ALA A 286 -0.16 3.48 -9.87
CA ALA A 286 -0.78 3.53 -11.19
C ALA A 286 -0.32 4.74 -12.01
N GLU A 287 -0.17 5.91 -11.40
CA GLU A 287 0.38 7.10 -12.05
C GLU A 287 1.80 6.85 -12.56
N PHE A 288 2.70 6.39 -11.70
CA PHE A 288 4.08 6.10 -12.09
C PHE A 288 4.19 4.91 -13.05
N ASN A 289 3.30 3.93 -12.97
CA ASN A 289 3.23 2.86 -13.96
C ASN A 289 2.76 3.37 -15.33
N GLY A 290 1.82 4.32 -15.36
CA GLY A 290 1.26 4.90 -16.58
C GLY A 290 2.25 5.79 -17.33
N CYS A 291 2.99 6.63 -16.62
CA CYS A 291 4.00 7.53 -17.21
C CYS A 291 5.41 6.91 -17.28
N ALA A 292 5.56 5.59 -17.09
CA ALA A 292 6.87 4.93 -17.09
C ALA A 292 7.70 5.20 -18.37
N SER A 293 7.06 5.40 -19.52
CA SER A 293 7.75 5.74 -20.77
C SER A 293 8.42 7.12 -20.76
N GLU A 294 7.88 8.05 -19.97
CA GLU A 294 8.31 9.45 -19.91
C GLU A 294 9.56 9.63 -19.01
N PHE A 295 9.83 8.70 -18.12
CA PHE A 295 11.01 8.76 -17.27
C PHE A 295 12.29 8.67 -18.07
N MET A 296 13.27 9.50 -17.73
CA MET A 296 14.61 9.48 -18.32
C MET A 296 15.32 8.18 -17.92
N ASP A 297 15.87 7.49 -18.92
CA ASP A 297 16.64 6.24 -18.74
C ASP A 297 18.15 6.46 -18.66
N LYS A 298 18.61 7.69 -18.86
CA LYS A 298 20.02 8.08 -18.89
C LYS A 298 20.25 9.38 -18.13
N ILE A 299 21.46 9.53 -17.62
CA ILE A 299 22.00 10.75 -17.04
C ILE A 299 23.45 10.91 -17.51
N SER A 300 23.89 12.13 -17.79
CA SER A 300 25.30 12.39 -18.15
C SER A 300 26.23 12.06 -16.99
N LYS A 301 27.39 11.49 -17.30
CA LYS A 301 28.46 11.30 -16.33
C LYS A 301 29.09 12.60 -15.83
N ASN A 302 28.81 13.72 -16.51
CA ASN A 302 29.26 15.07 -16.12
C ASN A 302 28.20 15.85 -15.33
N ASP A 303 26.99 15.31 -15.18
CA ASP A 303 25.94 15.91 -14.36
C ASP A 303 26.37 15.87 -12.88
N GLU A 304 26.30 17.01 -12.19
CA GLU A 304 26.78 17.09 -10.80
C GLU A 304 25.92 16.25 -9.85
N ARG A 305 24.66 15.99 -10.15
CA ARG A 305 23.83 15.07 -9.36
C ARG A 305 24.42 13.66 -9.40
N TYR A 306 24.82 13.18 -10.59
CA TYR A 306 25.47 11.87 -10.74
C TYR A 306 26.84 11.84 -10.07
N THR A 307 27.68 12.87 -10.33
CA THR A 307 29.06 12.89 -9.78
C THR A 307 29.05 12.94 -8.26
N PHE A 308 28.07 13.61 -7.65
CA PHE A 308 27.91 13.65 -6.19
C PHE A 308 27.64 12.27 -5.60
N VAL A 309 26.70 11.50 -6.18
CA VAL A 309 26.42 10.12 -5.76
C VAL A 309 27.64 9.22 -6.00
N ARG A 310 28.24 9.29 -7.20
CA ARG A 310 29.43 8.50 -7.54
C ARG A 310 30.58 8.71 -6.55
N ASP A 311 30.86 9.95 -6.19
CA ASP A 311 31.98 10.27 -5.31
C ASP A 311 31.72 9.78 -3.87
N ALA A 312 30.48 9.81 -3.41
CA ALA A 312 30.10 9.22 -2.12
C ALA A 312 30.19 7.68 -2.15
N VAL A 313 29.75 7.04 -3.22
CA VAL A 313 29.91 5.58 -3.41
C VAL A 313 31.41 5.19 -3.46
N ALA A 314 32.24 6.02 -4.09
CA ALA A 314 33.68 5.80 -4.10
C ALA A 314 34.32 5.87 -2.70
N LYS A 315 33.84 6.78 -1.83
CA LYS A 315 34.27 6.87 -0.43
C LYS A 315 33.93 5.63 0.38
N ALA A 316 32.78 4.98 0.10
CA ALA A 316 32.39 3.74 0.77
C ALA A 316 33.28 2.54 0.42
N GLY A 317 34.00 2.61 -0.70
CA GLY A 317 35.00 1.61 -1.09
C GLY A 317 34.46 0.50 -2.00
N LYS A 318 35.36 -0.41 -2.38
CA LYS A 318 35.02 -1.55 -3.26
C LYS A 318 34.26 -2.64 -2.52
N GLY A 319 33.29 -3.24 -3.20
CA GLY A 319 32.46 -4.31 -2.64
C GLY A 319 31.27 -3.79 -1.83
N SER A 320 31.06 -2.49 -1.79
CA SER A 320 29.93 -1.87 -1.09
C SER A 320 28.59 -2.27 -1.69
N ARG A 321 27.56 -2.30 -0.83
CA ARG A 321 26.16 -2.54 -1.16
C ARG A 321 25.48 -1.18 -1.26
N ILE A 322 24.89 -0.89 -2.41
CA ILE A 322 24.34 0.43 -2.75
C ILE A 322 22.87 0.28 -3.04
N LEU A 323 22.04 1.14 -2.47
CA LEU A 323 20.60 1.21 -2.73
C LEU A 323 20.23 2.54 -3.36
N ASP A 324 19.48 2.47 -4.45
CA ASP A 324 18.78 3.59 -5.10
C ASP A 324 17.30 3.54 -4.69
N VAL A 325 16.81 4.54 -3.96
CA VAL A 325 15.43 4.63 -3.50
C VAL A 325 14.65 5.61 -4.38
N GLY A 326 13.59 5.15 -5.03
CA GLY A 326 12.96 5.82 -6.16
C GLY A 326 13.81 5.65 -7.41
N CYS A 327 14.28 4.42 -7.66
CA CYS A 327 15.31 4.15 -8.68
C CYS A 327 14.83 4.37 -10.12
N GLY A 328 13.52 4.44 -10.37
CA GLY A 328 12.95 4.59 -11.70
C GLY A 328 13.51 3.58 -12.69
N LYS A 329 13.92 4.03 -13.86
CA LYS A 329 14.57 3.20 -14.91
C LYS A 329 16.05 2.87 -14.58
N GLY A 330 16.57 3.28 -13.42
CA GLY A 330 17.93 2.98 -12.99
C GLY A 330 19.02 3.80 -13.69
N ARG A 331 18.74 5.04 -14.08
CA ARG A 331 19.70 5.90 -14.81
C ARG A 331 21.02 6.13 -14.03
N TYR A 332 20.97 6.23 -12.70
CA TYR A 332 22.16 6.31 -11.85
C TYR A 332 22.85 4.96 -11.72
N ILE A 333 22.10 3.90 -11.41
CA ILE A 333 22.61 2.54 -11.25
C ILE A 333 23.39 2.09 -12.49
N ARG A 334 22.87 2.35 -13.70
CA ARG A 334 23.53 1.97 -14.97
C ARG A 334 24.90 2.60 -15.15
N ASN A 335 25.05 3.87 -14.81
CA ASN A 335 26.36 4.53 -14.87
C ASN A 335 27.28 4.00 -13.75
N LEU A 336 26.77 3.80 -12.55
CA LEU A 336 27.54 3.27 -11.42
C LEU A 336 28.03 1.84 -11.68
N LEU A 337 27.23 0.99 -12.33
CA LEU A 337 27.65 -0.35 -12.77
C LEU A 337 28.85 -0.31 -13.72
N GLN A 338 28.93 0.71 -14.60
CA GLN A 338 30.05 0.88 -15.52
C GLN A 338 31.28 1.43 -14.82
N ASP A 339 31.09 2.45 -13.95
CA ASP A 339 32.18 3.16 -13.29
C ASP A 339 32.78 2.38 -12.09
N MET A 340 31.92 1.60 -11.40
CA MET A 340 32.30 0.84 -10.20
C MET A 340 31.70 -0.58 -10.20
N PRO A 341 32.10 -1.45 -11.13
CA PRO A 341 31.50 -2.79 -11.32
C PRO A 341 31.73 -3.75 -10.17
N PHE A 342 32.56 -3.39 -9.18
CA PHE A 342 32.88 -4.24 -8.01
C PHE A 342 31.85 -4.11 -6.89
N ASN A 343 30.96 -3.14 -6.95
CA ASN A 343 29.90 -2.91 -5.97
C ASN A 343 28.64 -3.71 -6.31
N ARG A 344 27.75 -3.86 -5.33
CA ARG A 344 26.44 -4.50 -5.51
C ARG A 344 25.37 -3.42 -5.46
N TYR A 345 24.49 -3.44 -6.44
CA TYR A 345 23.45 -2.42 -6.59
C TYR A 345 22.07 -3.03 -6.43
N SER A 346 21.21 -2.30 -5.74
CA SER A 346 19.79 -2.62 -5.55
C SER A 346 18.95 -1.38 -5.83
N GLY A 347 17.69 -1.58 -6.18
CA GLY A 347 16.72 -0.53 -6.40
C GLY A 347 15.43 -0.76 -5.60
N ALA A 348 14.78 0.32 -5.21
CA ALA A 348 13.42 0.30 -4.69
C ALA A 348 12.59 1.36 -5.41
N ASP A 349 11.36 1.01 -5.82
CA ASP A 349 10.43 1.95 -6.46
C ASP A 349 8.99 1.49 -6.24
N ILE A 350 8.04 2.43 -6.22
CA ILE A 350 6.61 2.10 -6.14
C ILE A 350 6.08 1.52 -7.45
N SER A 351 6.75 1.81 -8.57
CA SER A 351 6.36 1.40 -9.92
C SER A 351 7.15 0.17 -10.38
N LYS A 352 6.47 -0.96 -10.47
CA LYS A 352 7.03 -2.17 -11.10
C LYS A 352 7.40 -1.96 -12.56
N ASN A 353 6.66 -1.12 -13.27
CA ASN A 353 6.87 -0.92 -14.70
C ASN A 353 8.17 -0.20 -15.00
N VAL A 354 8.54 0.82 -14.21
CA VAL A 354 9.81 1.52 -14.42
C VAL A 354 11.01 0.63 -14.08
N MET A 355 10.90 -0.21 -13.06
CA MET A 355 11.97 -1.14 -12.67
C MET A 355 12.27 -2.22 -13.71
N LYS A 356 11.33 -2.56 -14.59
CA LYS A 356 11.55 -3.52 -15.71
C LYS A 356 12.71 -3.14 -16.63
N TRP A 357 13.09 -1.85 -16.68
CA TRP A 357 14.28 -1.40 -17.40
C TRP A 357 15.59 -1.93 -16.80
N LEU A 358 15.58 -2.43 -15.57
CA LEU A 358 16.71 -3.07 -14.91
C LEU A 358 16.69 -4.60 -15.01
N ASP A 359 15.64 -5.19 -15.61
CA ASP A 359 15.54 -6.63 -15.83
C ASP A 359 16.72 -7.13 -16.67
N GLY A 360 17.28 -8.29 -16.29
CA GLY A 360 18.46 -8.87 -16.93
C GLY A 360 19.79 -8.24 -16.53
N SER A 361 19.80 -7.20 -15.70
CA SER A 361 20.98 -6.71 -14.98
C SER A 361 21.15 -7.48 -13.64
N ASN A 362 22.35 -7.49 -13.08
CA ASN A 362 22.58 -8.06 -11.75
C ASN A 362 22.14 -7.09 -10.62
N VAL A 363 21.00 -6.43 -10.79
CA VAL A 363 20.42 -5.49 -9.84
C VAL A 363 19.16 -6.10 -9.24
N GLU A 364 19.13 -6.21 -7.93
CA GLU A 364 17.92 -6.63 -7.22
C GLU A 364 16.99 -5.42 -7.05
N CYS A 365 15.79 -5.48 -7.65
CA CYS A 365 14.78 -4.44 -7.53
C CYS A 365 13.56 -4.94 -6.75
N ARG A 366 13.04 -4.13 -5.82
CA ARG A 366 11.87 -4.43 -5.02
C ARG A 366 10.85 -3.29 -5.05
N GLU A 367 9.57 -3.67 -5.10
CA GLU A 367 8.48 -2.70 -4.97
C GLU A 367 8.36 -2.23 -3.52
N GLY A 368 8.32 -0.91 -3.32
CA GLY A 368 8.17 -0.29 -2.01
C GLY A 368 8.01 1.22 -2.10
N THR A 369 7.69 1.85 -0.97
CA THR A 369 7.59 3.30 -0.85
C THR A 369 8.83 3.89 -0.20
N LEU A 370 9.01 5.21 -0.31
CA LEU A 370 10.07 5.93 0.41
C LEU A 370 9.94 5.80 1.93
N THR A 371 8.71 5.67 2.44
CA THR A 371 8.43 5.52 3.88
C THR A 371 8.39 4.05 4.34
N SER A 372 8.54 3.09 3.42
CA SER A 372 8.62 1.66 3.71
C SER A 372 9.52 0.96 2.70
N ILE A 373 10.82 1.09 2.89
CA ILE A 373 11.83 0.51 2.02
C ILE A 373 11.90 -1.01 2.25
N PRO A 374 11.72 -1.85 1.18
CA PRO A 374 11.51 -3.29 1.32
C PRO A 374 12.80 -4.11 1.53
N TYR A 375 13.70 -3.59 2.35
CA TYR A 375 14.98 -4.20 2.69
C TYR A 375 15.18 -4.24 4.21
N ASN A 376 16.04 -5.15 4.67
CA ASN A 376 16.37 -5.32 6.08
C ASN A 376 17.18 -4.14 6.62
N ASP A 377 17.19 -4.00 7.94
CA ASP A 377 18.02 -3.03 8.64
C ASP A 377 19.50 -3.24 8.33
N ALA A 378 20.25 -2.15 8.20
CA ALA A 378 21.69 -2.13 7.95
C ALA A 378 22.14 -2.98 6.72
N ALA A 379 21.27 -3.12 5.72
CA ALA A 379 21.53 -3.91 4.53
C ALA A 379 22.53 -3.25 3.57
N PHE A 380 22.69 -1.92 3.62
CA PHE A 380 23.45 -1.16 2.64
C PHE A 380 24.57 -0.31 3.28
N ASP A 381 25.62 -0.08 2.49
CA ASP A 381 26.75 0.80 2.86
C ASP A 381 26.48 2.25 2.41
N VAL A 382 25.71 2.42 1.32
CA VAL A 382 25.23 3.70 0.81
C VAL A 382 23.78 3.56 0.37
N THR A 383 22.94 4.47 0.84
CA THR A 383 21.57 4.61 0.35
C THR A 383 21.40 6.02 -0.19
N TYR A 384 20.88 6.14 -1.41
CA TYR A 384 20.61 7.45 -2.00
C TYR A 384 19.21 7.50 -2.64
N THR A 385 18.69 8.71 -2.75
CA THR A 385 17.49 9.06 -3.50
C THR A 385 17.74 10.30 -4.34
N CYS A 386 17.26 10.30 -5.58
CA CYS A 386 17.43 11.42 -6.50
C CYS A 386 16.13 11.72 -7.22
N GLU A 387 15.58 12.92 -6.99
CA GLU A 387 14.30 13.36 -7.60
C GLU A 387 13.15 12.40 -7.29
N ALA A 388 13.05 11.96 -6.03
CA ALA A 388 12.00 11.08 -5.58
C ALA A 388 11.50 11.41 -4.16
N LEU A 389 12.33 12.04 -3.30
CA LEU A 389 11.90 12.41 -1.95
C LEU A 389 10.73 13.39 -1.96
N GLU A 390 10.65 14.25 -2.96
CA GLU A 390 9.55 15.19 -3.19
C GLU A 390 8.16 14.50 -3.27
N HIS A 391 8.13 13.22 -3.63
CA HIS A 391 6.92 12.39 -3.71
C HIS A 391 6.64 11.59 -2.44
N ALA A 392 7.48 11.70 -1.41
CA ALA A 392 7.23 11.03 -0.14
C ALA A 392 5.99 11.62 0.56
N ILE A 393 5.11 10.78 1.12
CA ILE A 393 3.97 11.26 1.92
C ILE A 393 4.42 11.92 3.22
N ASP A 394 5.61 11.56 3.70
CA ASP A 394 6.24 12.08 4.91
C ASP A 394 7.78 12.01 4.77
N ILE A 395 8.39 13.17 4.66
CA ILE A 395 9.84 13.33 4.45
C ILE A 395 10.62 12.76 5.64
N GLU A 396 10.17 13.00 6.88
CA GLU A 396 10.86 12.52 8.08
C GLU A 396 10.87 10.98 8.12
N SER A 397 9.73 10.35 7.87
CA SER A 397 9.62 8.87 7.76
C SER A 397 10.49 8.31 6.64
N ALA A 398 10.59 9.00 5.51
CA ALA A 398 11.45 8.57 4.40
C ALA A 398 12.94 8.59 4.79
N ILE A 399 13.41 9.65 5.45
CA ILE A 399 14.79 9.75 5.94
C ILE A 399 15.06 8.70 7.02
N LYS A 400 14.10 8.46 7.92
CA LYS A 400 14.18 7.39 8.93
C LYS A 400 14.37 6.02 8.27
N GLU A 401 13.59 5.71 7.24
CA GLU A 401 13.69 4.43 6.51
C GLU A 401 15.01 4.30 5.74
N MET A 402 15.46 5.36 5.05
CA MET A 402 16.78 5.37 4.41
C MET A 402 17.89 5.11 5.42
N SER A 403 17.81 5.74 6.60
CA SER A 403 18.78 5.53 7.69
C SER A 403 18.71 4.12 8.26
N ARG A 404 17.50 3.54 8.42
CA ARG A 404 17.29 2.17 8.91
C ARG A 404 17.96 1.12 8.03
N VAL A 405 17.80 1.24 6.71
CA VAL A 405 18.37 0.26 5.76
C VAL A 405 19.86 0.47 5.53
N THR A 406 20.41 1.63 5.90
CA THR A 406 21.83 1.93 5.84
C THR A 406 22.51 1.48 7.14
N ARG A 407 23.66 0.81 7.05
CA ARG A 407 24.40 0.41 8.25
C ARG A 407 24.95 1.63 9.02
N PRO A 408 25.24 1.50 10.32
CA PRO A 408 26.04 2.51 11.04
C PRO A 408 27.33 2.79 10.26
N GLU A 409 27.76 4.06 10.28
CA GLU A 409 28.91 4.57 9.51
C GLU A 409 28.73 4.47 7.98
N GLY A 410 27.53 4.19 7.47
CA GLY A 410 27.17 4.25 6.05
C GLY A 410 26.67 5.66 5.66
N TYR A 411 26.50 5.87 4.37
CA TYR A 411 26.08 7.18 3.83
C TYR A 411 24.61 7.18 3.43
N VAL A 412 23.88 8.20 3.86
CA VAL A 412 22.56 8.56 3.31
C VAL A 412 22.70 9.81 2.47
N ILE A 413 22.21 9.77 1.24
CA ILE A 413 22.32 10.87 0.27
C ILE A 413 20.93 11.20 -0.25
N VAL A 414 20.59 12.47 -0.26
CA VAL A 414 19.39 13.00 -0.91
C VAL A 414 19.82 14.03 -1.96
N ILE A 415 19.27 13.94 -3.15
CA ILE A 415 19.36 14.98 -4.17
C ILE A 415 17.93 15.26 -4.61
N ASP A 416 17.48 16.48 -4.37
CA ASP A 416 16.11 16.84 -4.72
C ASP A 416 15.97 18.33 -5.01
N LYS A 417 14.82 18.72 -5.57
CA LYS A 417 14.45 20.11 -5.79
C LYS A 417 14.29 20.81 -4.45
N ASN A 418 14.65 22.06 -4.40
CA ASN A 418 14.65 22.81 -3.16
C ASN A 418 13.53 23.88 -3.15
N LYS A 419 12.93 24.08 -1.99
CA LYS A 419 11.78 24.96 -1.79
C LYS A 419 12.08 26.42 -2.18
N ALA A 420 13.34 26.86 -2.12
CA ALA A 420 13.72 28.20 -2.55
C ALA A 420 13.44 28.45 -4.04
N SER A 421 13.33 27.40 -4.85
CA SER A 421 13.01 27.44 -6.27
C SER A 421 11.51 27.36 -6.58
N TYR A 422 10.62 27.43 -5.59
CA TYR A 422 9.18 27.47 -5.81
C TYR A 422 8.79 28.63 -6.74
N GLY A 423 7.97 28.32 -7.75
CA GLY A 423 7.53 29.27 -8.78
C GLY A 423 8.44 29.34 -10.00
N ALA A 424 9.63 28.72 -9.98
CA ALA A 424 10.50 28.61 -11.15
C ALA A 424 10.02 27.54 -12.16
N LEU A 425 9.35 26.52 -11.67
CA LEU A 425 8.76 25.43 -12.43
C LEU A 425 7.33 25.15 -11.93
N GLU A 426 6.54 24.52 -12.77
CA GLU A 426 5.24 23.95 -12.35
C GLU A 426 5.49 22.79 -11.38
N ILE A 427 4.74 22.78 -10.28
CA ILE A 427 4.87 21.78 -9.23
C ILE A 427 3.72 20.79 -9.40
N GLY A 428 4.01 19.50 -9.41
CA GLY A 428 2.99 18.44 -9.44
C GLY A 428 2.14 18.42 -8.15
N ASP A 429 0.92 17.93 -8.25
CA ASP A 429 -0.06 17.95 -7.15
C ASP A 429 0.44 17.35 -5.82
N TRP A 430 1.43 16.46 -5.85
CA TRP A 430 1.93 15.73 -4.67
C TRP A 430 3.41 15.97 -4.39
N GLU A 431 4.03 16.96 -5.04
CA GLU A 431 5.43 17.27 -4.81
C GLU A 431 5.61 18.14 -3.56
N GLN A 432 6.52 17.75 -2.70
CA GLN A 432 6.94 18.48 -1.52
C GLN A 432 8.42 18.83 -1.63
N TRP A 433 8.76 19.98 -2.17
CA TRP A 433 10.16 20.40 -2.24
C TRP A 433 10.67 20.80 -0.85
N PRO A 434 11.68 20.11 -0.29
CA PRO A 434 12.17 20.39 1.05
C PRO A 434 12.91 21.73 1.10
N ASP A 435 12.77 22.43 2.24
CA ASP A 435 13.68 23.48 2.61
C ASP A 435 15.03 22.88 3.03
N GLU A 436 16.15 23.52 2.62
CA GLU A 436 17.48 22.96 2.88
C GLU A 436 17.79 22.78 4.37
N SER A 437 17.42 23.77 5.20
CA SER A 437 17.68 23.74 6.63
C SER A 437 16.77 22.74 7.34
N TYR A 438 15.53 22.65 6.89
CA TYR A 438 14.58 21.66 7.41
C TYR A 438 15.07 20.23 7.15
N LEU A 439 15.38 19.89 5.88
CA LEU A 439 15.84 18.54 5.55
C LEU A 439 17.17 18.21 6.25
N LYS A 440 18.08 19.16 6.36
CA LYS A 440 19.30 19.00 7.16
C LYS A 440 18.95 18.64 8.61
N SER A 441 18.05 19.37 9.25
CA SER A 441 17.65 19.11 10.64
C SER A 441 16.98 17.74 10.82
N VAL A 442 16.20 17.27 9.84
CA VAL A 442 15.63 15.93 9.83
C VAL A 442 16.72 14.86 9.72
N MET A 443 17.68 15.04 8.80
CA MET A 443 18.79 14.11 8.64
C MET A 443 19.69 14.05 9.89
N GLU A 444 19.89 15.17 10.58
CA GLU A 444 20.69 15.27 11.81
C GLU A 444 20.10 14.47 12.98
N GLN A 445 18.84 14.04 12.92
CA GLN A 445 18.24 13.13 13.92
C GLN A 445 18.81 11.70 13.80
N TYR A 446 19.18 11.29 12.59
CA TYR A 446 19.60 9.91 12.28
C TYR A 446 21.08 9.83 11.85
N CYS A 447 21.64 10.95 11.40
CA CYS A 447 23.00 11.03 10.87
C CYS A 447 23.83 12.08 11.64
N TYR A 448 25.14 11.98 11.50
CA TYR A 448 26.08 13.03 11.89
C TYR A 448 26.83 13.54 10.66
N ASN A 449 27.56 14.68 10.80
CA ASN A 449 28.29 15.34 9.71
C ASN A 449 27.41 15.57 8.46
N VAL A 450 26.20 16.11 8.68
CA VAL A 450 25.28 16.40 7.56
C VAL A 450 25.76 17.63 6.81
N GLU A 451 26.20 17.43 5.58
CA GLU A 451 26.64 18.47 4.65
C GLU A 451 25.56 18.75 3.60
N VAL A 452 25.46 20.01 3.18
CA VAL A 452 24.52 20.45 2.12
C VAL A 452 25.34 21.13 1.01
N LYS A 453 25.09 20.73 -0.23
CA LYS A 453 25.59 21.40 -1.43
C LYS A 453 24.42 22.01 -2.18
N HIS A 454 24.36 23.33 -2.21
CA HIS A 454 23.36 24.11 -2.92
C HIS A 454 23.71 24.25 -4.41
N GLY A 455 22.71 24.29 -5.29
CA GLY A 455 22.85 24.67 -6.69
C GLY A 455 23.70 23.70 -7.52
N LEU A 456 23.28 22.44 -7.63
CA LEU A 456 23.94 21.44 -8.50
C LEU A 456 23.76 21.78 -9.98
N VAL A 457 24.83 21.69 -10.74
CA VAL A 457 24.80 21.83 -12.22
C VAL A 457 24.26 20.53 -12.84
N TYR A 458 23.24 20.65 -13.65
CA TYR A 458 22.55 19.51 -14.29
C TYR A 458 22.33 19.75 -15.80
N GLU A 459 22.10 18.67 -16.55
CA GLU A 459 21.84 18.75 -17.99
C GLU A 459 20.59 19.57 -18.29
N ASN A 460 20.65 20.38 -19.36
CA ASN A 460 19.54 21.23 -19.82
C ASN A 460 19.03 22.18 -18.69
N MET A 461 19.95 22.74 -17.93
CA MET A 461 19.67 23.56 -16.76
C MET A 461 18.75 24.73 -17.09
N ASN A 462 17.50 24.66 -16.60
CA ASN A 462 16.49 25.70 -16.75
C ASN A 462 16.32 26.57 -15.48
N CYS A 463 16.84 26.11 -14.33
CA CYS A 463 16.85 26.81 -13.08
C CYS A 463 18.17 26.50 -12.34
N PRO A 464 19.11 27.45 -12.19
CA PRO A 464 20.46 27.21 -11.63
C PRO A 464 20.46 26.64 -10.20
N ASP A 465 19.51 27.07 -9.38
CA ASP A 465 19.45 26.72 -7.96
C ASP A 465 18.39 25.67 -7.63
N LEU A 466 17.92 24.95 -8.66
CA LEU A 466 16.82 24.01 -8.51
C LEU A 466 17.16 22.83 -7.57
N PHE A 467 18.34 22.23 -7.75
CA PHE A 467 18.73 21.04 -7.01
C PHE A 467 19.73 21.33 -5.91
N SER A 468 19.45 20.76 -4.74
CA SER A 468 20.42 20.67 -3.64
C SER A 468 20.73 19.20 -3.34
N ALA A 469 21.90 18.95 -2.77
CA ALA A 469 22.31 17.65 -2.30
C ALA A 469 22.61 17.69 -0.80
N TRP A 470 22.15 16.68 -0.11
CA TRP A 470 22.44 16.44 1.31
C TRP A 470 23.15 15.09 1.45
N ILE A 471 24.16 15.02 2.29
CA ILE A 471 24.84 13.79 2.65
C ILE A 471 25.08 13.74 4.14
N GLY A 472 24.80 12.62 4.77
CA GLY A 472 25.06 12.38 6.19
C GLY A 472 25.57 10.96 6.43
N ILE A 473 26.25 10.75 7.56
CA ILE A 473 26.74 9.44 8.01
C ILE A 473 25.81 8.93 9.09
N VAL A 474 25.30 7.71 8.91
CA VAL A 474 24.33 7.08 9.85
C VAL A 474 25.01 6.82 11.20
N ARG A 475 24.28 7.10 12.29
CA ARG A 475 24.71 6.89 13.69
C ARG A 475 24.82 5.43 14.05
#